data_61789cfd948e1312e89c385186b0f18e
#
_entry.id   61789cfd948e1312e89c385186b0f18e
#
_cell.length_a   1.000
_cell.length_b   1.000
_cell.length_c   1.000
_cell.angle_alpha   90.00
_cell.angle_beta   90.00
_cell.angle_gamma   90.00
#
_symmetry.space_group_name_H-M   'P 1'
#
loop_
_entity.id
_entity.type
_entity.pdbx_description
1 polymer ?
#
loop_
_entity_poly.entity_id
_entity_poly.type
_entity_poly.pdbx_seq_one_letter_code
_entity_poly.pdbx_strand_id
1 'polypeptide(L)'
;MGMFMDGDGIPLAFSLFPGNANEQTSLKPLEGKVLQDFGCTKFIYCSDAGLGSEAIKKINHAGERAFIVTQSIKKLNKDDKKWALDKTGFKRVSDDMPVELSEIPEDDNGLYYKDEPYTPHTLHQRLIVTYSPKFARYQKTIRDLQVERAKKMLQSGNIKKERRNPNDPARFIGKTAVTEDGEAADIRHYLDTDKIEDEALYDGMYAVTTDLLDDDVKDILKVSEGRWEIEECFRIMKTDFEARPVFVHADARIRAHFLICFLSLVIYRYLEKDLGQDFTCEMILDKLKSMNFANIQDQGFIPLYTRDRLTDLSLIHISEPTRLRCIS
;
A
#
# COMPACT_ATOMS: atom_id res chain seq x y z
N MET A 1 6.25 -5.11 13.32
CA MET A 1 5.77 -3.81 13.86
C MET A 1 4.43 -3.53 13.24
N GLY A 2 3.42 -3.16 14.05
CA GLY A 2 2.13 -2.63 13.61
C GLY A 2 2.06 -1.14 13.87
N MET A 3 1.30 -0.37 13.06
CA MET A 3 1.15 1.07 13.19
C MET A 3 -0.31 1.45 12.95
N PHE A 4 -0.80 2.41 13.71
CA PHE A 4 -2.07 3.08 13.50
C PHE A 4 -1.85 4.53 13.10
N MET A 5 -2.71 5.02 12.21
CA MET A 5 -2.67 6.37 11.68
C MET A 5 -4.05 7.01 11.77
N ASP A 6 -4.10 8.32 11.77
CA ASP A 6 -5.36 9.04 11.57
C ASP A 6 -5.73 9.14 10.09
N GLY A 7 -6.86 9.79 9.79
CA GLY A 7 -7.34 10.00 8.42
C GLY A 7 -6.47 10.93 7.56
N ASP A 8 -5.53 11.62 8.17
CA ASP A 8 -4.58 12.54 7.52
C ASP A 8 -3.18 11.92 7.33
N GLY A 9 -3.03 10.63 7.64
CA GLY A 9 -1.76 9.92 7.49
C GLY A 9 -0.73 10.21 8.59
N ILE A 10 -1.15 10.73 9.74
CA ILE A 10 -0.28 10.97 10.90
C ILE A 10 -0.25 9.73 11.79
N PRO A 11 0.93 9.17 12.12
CA PRO A 11 1.03 8.02 13.00
C PRO A 11 0.57 8.32 14.43
N LEU A 12 -0.38 7.53 14.95
CA LEU A 12 -0.95 7.68 16.29
C LEU A 12 -0.32 6.75 17.30
N ALA A 13 -0.10 5.50 16.90
CA ALA A 13 0.43 4.48 17.80
C ALA A 13 1.20 3.40 17.02
N PHE A 14 2.09 2.69 17.72
CA PHE A 14 2.77 1.53 17.16
C PHE A 14 2.89 0.40 18.19
N SER A 15 3.12 -0.81 17.69
CA SER A 15 3.44 -1.96 18.50
C SER A 15 4.53 -2.81 17.86
N LEU A 16 5.35 -3.44 18.72
CA LEU A 16 6.44 -4.31 18.31
C LEU A 16 6.10 -5.76 18.63
N PHE A 17 6.32 -6.63 17.67
CA PHE A 17 6.13 -8.07 17.79
C PHE A 17 7.38 -8.80 17.35
N PRO A 18 7.64 -10.01 17.86
CA PRO A 18 8.66 -10.89 17.34
C PRO A 18 8.44 -11.12 15.85
N GLY A 19 9.53 -11.13 15.05
CA GLY A 19 9.43 -11.25 13.59
C GLY A 19 8.87 -12.58 13.08
N ASN A 20 8.78 -13.59 13.95
CA ASN A 20 8.18 -14.90 13.70
C ASN A 20 6.75 -15.03 14.25
N ALA A 21 6.19 -13.98 14.88
CA ALA A 21 4.80 -13.97 15.33
C ALA A 21 3.84 -13.83 14.14
N ASN A 22 2.68 -14.48 14.25
CA ASN A 22 1.61 -14.29 13.27
C ASN A 22 1.01 -12.87 13.44
N GLU A 23 1.07 -12.09 12.39
CA GLU A 23 0.57 -10.71 12.37
C GLU A 23 -0.90 -10.61 12.77
N GLN A 24 -1.73 -11.57 12.36
CA GLN A 24 -3.15 -11.62 12.70
C GLN A 24 -3.42 -11.73 14.21
N THR A 25 -2.57 -12.45 14.95
CA THR A 25 -2.73 -12.58 16.41
C THR A 25 -2.26 -11.36 17.17
N SER A 26 -1.36 -10.59 16.55
CA SER A 26 -0.76 -9.39 17.14
C SER A 26 -1.67 -8.15 17.04
N LEU A 27 -2.58 -8.15 16.07
CA LEU A 27 -3.42 -7.00 15.74
C LEU A 27 -4.46 -6.71 16.85
N LYS A 28 -5.19 -7.73 17.28
CA LYS A 28 -6.30 -7.59 18.24
C LYS A 28 -5.94 -6.88 19.57
N PRO A 29 -4.83 -7.21 20.25
CA PRO A 29 -4.41 -6.50 21.46
C PRO A 29 -4.09 -5.02 21.20
N LEU A 30 -3.52 -4.72 20.03
CA LEU A 30 -3.17 -3.36 19.68
C LEU A 30 -4.42 -2.51 19.37
N GLU A 31 -5.38 -3.04 18.62
CA GLU A 31 -6.67 -2.40 18.38
C GLU A 31 -7.36 -2.02 19.69
N GLY A 32 -7.48 -2.99 20.61
CA GLY A 32 -8.10 -2.77 21.92
C GLY A 32 -7.43 -1.65 22.71
N LYS A 33 -6.10 -1.59 22.69
CA LYS A 33 -5.34 -0.55 23.37
C LYS A 33 -5.55 0.83 22.71
N VAL A 34 -5.51 0.93 21.38
CA VAL A 34 -5.72 2.19 20.68
C VAL A 34 -7.11 2.73 20.93
N LEU A 35 -8.14 1.89 20.84
CA LEU A 35 -9.52 2.30 21.13
C LEU A 35 -9.67 2.82 22.56
N GLN A 36 -9.01 2.18 23.55
CA GLN A 36 -9.03 2.60 24.94
C GLN A 36 -8.25 3.89 25.17
N ASP A 37 -7.04 3.98 24.65
CA ASP A 37 -6.12 5.11 24.91
C ASP A 37 -6.60 6.41 24.22
N PHE A 38 -7.21 6.31 23.05
CA PHE A 38 -7.73 7.46 22.29
C PHE A 38 -9.23 7.73 22.51
N GLY A 39 -9.94 6.87 23.25
CA GLY A 39 -11.38 7.02 23.47
C GLY A 39 -12.21 6.98 22.18
N CYS A 40 -11.68 6.34 21.12
CA CYS A 40 -12.36 6.25 19.84
C CYS A 40 -13.55 5.31 19.95
N THR A 41 -14.74 5.77 19.56
CA THR A 41 -15.93 4.92 19.46
C THR A 41 -16.09 4.34 18.06
N LYS A 42 -15.65 5.05 17.02
CA LYS A 42 -15.70 4.63 15.62
C LYS A 42 -14.32 4.25 15.10
N PHE A 43 -14.23 3.10 14.47
CA PHE A 43 -12.98 2.59 13.96
C PHE A 43 -13.20 1.83 12.65
N ILE A 44 -12.45 2.18 11.60
CA ILE A 44 -12.44 1.44 10.35
C ILE A 44 -11.12 0.67 10.24
N TYR A 45 -11.20 -0.64 10.24
CA TYR A 45 -10.08 -1.51 9.98
C TYR A 45 -9.80 -1.58 8.48
N CYS A 46 -8.64 -1.08 8.05
CA CYS A 46 -8.23 -1.15 6.65
C CYS A 46 -6.98 -2.02 6.51
N SER A 47 -7.03 -3.06 5.67
CA SER A 47 -5.90 -3.98 5.49
C SER A 47 -5.80 -4.55 4.07
N ASP A 48 -4.63 -5.16 3.83
CA ASP A 48 -4.41 -5.96 2.62
C ASP A 48 -5.12 -7.33 2.69
N ALA A 49 -5.03 -8.08 1.59
CA ALA A 49 -5.65 -9.42 1.50
C ALA A 49 -5.00 -10.47 2.43
N GLY A 50 -3.79 -10.21 2.93
CA GLY A 50 -3.08 -11.10 3.85
C GLY A 50 -3.66 -11.05 5.27
N LEU A 51 -4.19 -9.90 5.66
CA LEU A 51 -4.79 -9.66 6.97
C LEU A 51 -6.32 -9.66 6.95
N GLY A 52 -6.95 -10.09 5.85
CA GLY A 52 -8.40 -10.10 5.65
C GLY A 52 -9.08 -11.41 5.98
N SER A 53 -8.64 -12.15 7.01
CA SER A 53 -9.32 -13.40 7.41
C SER A 53 -10.74 -13.15 7.92
N GLU A 54 -11.62 -14.14 7.74
CA GLU A 54 -13.01 -14.09 8.23
C GLU A 54 -13.09 -13.78 9.73
N ALA A 55 -12.16 -14.31 10.51
CA ALA A 55 -12.10 -14.06 11.96
C ALA A 55 -11.80 -12.58 12.27
N ILE A 56 -10.89 -11.94 11.53
CA ILE A 56 -10.57 -10.52 11.68
C ILE A 56 -11.75 -9.66 11.24
N LYS A 57 -12.36 -9.97 10.12
CA LYS A 57 -13.57 -9.27 9.66
C LYS A 57 -14.70 -9.32 10.69
N LYS A 58 -14.97 -10.50 11.30
CA LYS A 58 -15.98 -10.63 12.36
C LYS A 58 -15.68 -9.80 13.60
N ILE A 59 -14.41 -9.70 14.00
CA ILE A 59 -14.00 -8.86 15.12
C ILE A 59 -14.25 -7.38 14.80
N ASN A 60 -13.93 -6.96 13.58
CA ASN A 60 -14.06 -5.57 13.13
C ASN A 60 -15.43 -5.21 12.59
N HIS A 61 -16.39 -6.12 12.61
CA HIS A 61 -17.82 -5.88 12.36
C HIS A 61 -18.61 -5.62 13.63
N ALA A 62 -18.03 -5.85 14.81
CA ALA A 62 -18.75 -5.75 16.08
C ALA A 62 -18.80 -4.30 16.62
N GLY A 63 -19.98 -3.85 17.03
CA GLY A 63 -20.20 -2.52 17.61
C GLY A 63 -20.17 -1.41 16.55
N GLU A 64 -19.52 -0.30 16.84
CA GLU A 64 -19.32 0.84 15.90
C GLU A 64 -18.06 0.68 15.04
N ARG A 65 -17.59 -0.53 14.83
CA ARG A 65 -16.45 -0.85 13.99
C ARG A 65 -16.90 -1.23 12.59
N ALA A 66 -16.05 -0.98 11.64
CA ALA A 66 -16.19 -1.43 10.27
C ALA A 66 -14.85 -1.90 9.71
N PHE A 67 -14.88 -2.57 8.57
CA PHE A 67 -13.65 -2.97 7.89
C PHE A 67 -13.69 -2.65 6.41
N ILE A 68 -12.52 -2.38 5.84
CA ILE A 68 -12.26 -2.31 4.40
C ILE A 68 -11.04 -3.19 4.14
N VAL A 69 -11.20 -4.27 3.41
CA VAL A 69 -10.14 -5.27 3.19
C VAL A 69 -9.96 -5.51 1.71
N THR A 70 -8.72 -5.46 1.24
CA THR A 70 -8.39 -5.83 -0.14
C THR A 70 -8.83 -7.26 -0.42
N GLN A 71 -9.57 -7.46 -1.51
CA GLN A 71 -10.02 -8.76 -1.98
C GLN A 71 -9.28 -9.16 -3.24
N SER A 72 -8.60 -10.30 -3.19
CA SER A 72 -7.98 -10.85 -4.40
C SER A 72 -9.06 -11.40 -5.34
N ILE A 73 -9.23 -10.79 -6.51
CA ILE A 73 -10.18 -11.25 -7.53
C ILE A 73 -9.88 -12.69 -7.95
N LYS A 74 -8.59 -13.07 -8.03
CA LYS A 74 -8.17 -14.44 -8.36
C LYS A 74 -8.67 -15.49 -7.37
N LYS A 75 -8.93 -15.10 -6.12
CA LYS A 75 -9.41 -15.98 -5.03
C LYS A 75 -10.93 -15.97 -4.85
N LEU A 76 -11.66 -15.17 -5.60
CA LEU A 76 -13.13 -15.22 -5.61
C LEU A 76 -13.62 -16.57 -6.14
N ASN A 77 -14.82 -16.97 -5.74
CA ASN A 77 -15.51 -18.11 -6.35
C ASN A 77 -15.76 -17.86 -7.85
N LYS A 78 -16.25 -18.86 -8.57
CA LYS A 78 -16.36 -18.78 -10.03
C LYS A 78 -17.35 -17.70 -10.48
N ASP A 79 -18.47 -17.55 -9.80
CA ASP A 79 -19.54 -16.61 -10.18
C ASP A 79 -19.15 -15.17 -9.86
N ASP A 80 -18.70 -14.90 -8.64
CA ASP A 80 -18.19 -13.57 -8.24
C ASP A 80 -16.98 -13.14 -9.09
N LYS A 81 -16.08 -14.08 -9.45
CA LYS A 81 -14.96 -13.80 -10.33
C LYS A 81 -15.44 -13.44 -11.74
N LYS A 82 -16.41 -14.16 -12.29
CA LYS A 82 -17.00 -13.86 -13.59
C LYS A 82 -17.63 -12.47 -13.57
N TRP A 83 -18.40 -12.15 -12.52
CA TRP A 83 -18.97 -10.83 -12.34
C TRP A 83 -17.89 -9.76 -12.20
N ALA A 84 -16.87 -9.98 -11.38
CA ALA A 84 -15.79 -9.00 -11.17
C ALA A 84 -15.04 -8.64 -12.47
N LEU A 85 -14.81 -9.63 -13.34
CA LEU A 85 -14.08 -9.47 -14.60
C LEU A 85 -14.99 -9.02 -15.79
N ASP A 86 -16.31 -9.06 -15.62
CA ASP A 86 -17.22 -8.49 -16.60
C ASP A 86 -17.00 -6.97 -16.69
N LYS A 87 -16.85 -6.45 -17.90
CA LYS A 87 -16.55 -5.03 -18.17
C LYS A 87 -17.79 -4.14 -18.15
N THR A 88 -18.98 -4.70 -17.92
CA THR A 88 -20.25 -3.99 -17.87
C THR A 88 -20.62 -3.55 -16.46
N GLY A 89 -21.54 -2.57 -16.35
CA GLY A 89 -22.10 -2.12 -15.06
C GLY A 89 -21.18 -1.24 -14.23
N PHE A 90 -20.10 -0.72 -14.81
CA PHE A 90 -19.22 0.23 -14.13
C PHE A 90 -19.82 1.63 -14.09
N LYS A 91 -19.44 2.38 -13.06
CA LYS A 91 -19.74 3.80 -12.85
C LYS A 91 -18.43 4.55 -12.62
N ARG A 92 -18.41 5.83 -12.95
CA ARG A 92 -17.28 6.69 -12.62
C ARG A 92 -17.32 7.09 -11.14
N VAL A 93 -16.20 6.98 -10.41
CA VAL A 93 -16.14 7.30 -8.97
C VAL A 93 -16.42 8.77 -8.67
N SER A 94 -16.15 9.69 -9.60
CA SER A 94 -16.32 11.13 -9.35
C SER A 94 -17.77 11.61 -9.31
N ASP A 95 -18.66 10.97 -10.09
CA ASP A 95 -20.02 11.45 -10.36
C ASP A 95 -21.08 10.35 -10.49
N ASP A 96 -20.71 9.11 -10.25
CA ASP A 96 -21.57 7.90 -10.32
C ASP A 96 -22.22 7.67 -11.70
N MET A 97 -21.72 8.33 -12.75
CA MET A 97 -22.25 8.15 -14.09
C MET A 97 -21.91 6.76 -14.63
N PRO A 98 -22.92 6.03 -15.16
CA PRO A 98 -22.69 4.74 -15.80
C PRO A 98 -21.73 4.86 -16.99
N VAL A 99 -20.82 3.91 -17.12
CA VAL A 99 -19.79 3.90 -18.16
C VAL A 99 -19.55 2.47 -18.65
N GLU A 100 -19.43 2.30 -19.96
CA GLU A 100 -18.95 1.07 -20.57
C GLU A 100 -17.41 1.13 -20.65
N LEU A 101 -16.70 0.19 -20.00
CA LEU A 101 -15.22 0.20 -19.97
C LEU A 101 -14.60 0.09 -21.37
N SER A 102 -15.30 -0.47 -22.33
CA SER A 102 -14.86 -0.57 -23.74
C SER A 102 -14.82 0.77 -24.49
N GLU A 103 -15.55 1.78 -23.99
CA GLU A 103 -15.65 3.11 -24.58
C GLU A 103 -14.66 4.11 -23.98
N ILE A 104 -13.97 3.70 -22.90
CA ILE A 104 -13.02 4.57 -22.21
C ILE A 104 -11.73 4.69 -23.04
N PRO A 105 -11.24 5.91 -23.31
CA PRO A 105 -9.98 6.12 -23.99
C PRO A 105 -8.80 5.46 -23.23
N GLU A 106 -7.82 4.93 -23.97
CA GLU A 106 -6.66 4.29 -23.34
C GLU A 106 -5.82 5.26 -22.47
N ASP A 107 -5.81 6.54 -22.79
CA ASP A 107 -5.08 7.60 -22.07
C ASP A 107 -5.85 8.18 -20.89
N ASP A 108 -7.09 7.73 -20.66
CA ASP A 108 -7.88 8.18 -19.51
C ASP A 108 -7.21 7.81 -18.17
N ASN A 109 -7.40 8.69 -17.17
CA ASN A 109 -6.87 8.52 -15.81
C ASN A 109 -7.97 8.43 -14.76
N GLY A 110 -9.22 8.27 -15.18
CA GLY A 110 -10.37 8.08 -14.31
C GLY A 110 -10.29 6.81 -13.48
N LEU A 111 -11.07 6.78 -12.42
CA LEU A 111 -11.32 5.59 -11.61
C LEU A 111 -12.80 5.22 -11.77
N TYR A 112 -13.03 3.96 -12.05
CA TYR A 112 -14.35 3.39 -12.29
C TYR A 112 -14.61 2.28 -11.30
N TYR A 113 -15.87 2.07 -10.91
CA TYR A 113 -16.23 1.02 -9.95
C TYR A 113 -17.54 0.36 -10.31
N LYS A 114 -17.73 -0.83 -9.80
CA LYS A 114 -19.03 -1.51 -9.63
C LYS A 114 -19.04 -2.24 -8.31
N ASP A 115 -20.22 -2.49 -7.77
CA ASP A 115 -20.37 -3.12 -6.48
C ASP A 115 -21.59 -4.05 -6.46
N GLU A 116 -21.52 -5.06 -5.59
CA GLU A 116 -22.63 -5.98 -5.32
C GLU A 116 -22.61 -6.48 -3.87
N PRO A 117 -23.74 -6.97 -3.36
CA PRO A 117 -23.78 -7.71 -2.10
C PRO A 117 -22.89 -8.96 -2.17
N TYR A 118 -22.09 -9.18 -1.12
CA TYR A 118 -21.13 -10.28 -1.07
C TYR A 118 -21.19 -11.01 0.27
N THR A 119 -21.58 -12.27 0.23
CA THR A 119 -21.72 -13.09 1.44
C THR A 119 -20.99 -14.44 1.24
N PRO A 120 -19.65 -14.46 1.27
CA PRO A 120 -18.90 -15.69 1.01
C PRO A 120 -19.08 -16.76 2.10
N HIS A 121 -19.42 -16.34 3.32
CA HIS A 121 -19.65 -17.22 4.46
C HIS A 121 -20.90 -16.78 5.23
N THR A 122 -20.72 -16.13 6.39
CA THR A 122 -21.82 -15.72 7.27
C THR A 122 -21.99 -14.21 7.40
N LEU A 123 -20.95 -13.45 7.00
CA LEU A 123 -20.94 -12.01 7.16
C LEU A 123 -21.42 -11.33 5.87
N HIS A 124 -22.45 -10.49 6.00
CA HIS A 124 -22.92 -9.65 4.91
C HIS A 124 -21.90 -8.56 4.63
N GLN A 125 -21.43 -8.49 3.41
CA GLN A 125 -20.41 -7.58 2.94
C GLN A 125 -20.84 -6.96 1.61
N ARG A 126 -20.13 -5.95 1.18
CA ARG A 126 -20.20 -5.36 -0.15
C ARG A 126 -18.87 -5.63 -0.85
N LEU A 127 -18.91 -6.21 -2.02
CA LEU A 127 -17.74 -6.35 -2.90
C LEU A 127 -17.72 -5.18 -3.85
N ILE A 128 -16.66 -4.38 -3.78
CA ILE A 128 -16.43 -3.25 -4.66
C ILE A 128 -15.25 -3.59 -5.57
N VAL A 129 -15.48 -3.58 -6.87
CA VAL A 129 -14.44 -3.80 -7.89
C VAL A 129 -14.18 -2.48 -8.59
N THR A 130 -12.92 -2.06 -8.63
CA THR A 130 -12.51 -0.85 -9.33
C THR A 130 -11.70 -1.18 -10.57
N TYR A 131 -11.74 -0.27 -11.56
CA TYR A 131 -10.93 -0.29 -12.77
C TYR A 131 -10.25 1.06 -12.98
N SER A 132 -8.95 1.03 -13.25
CA SER A 132 -8.16 2.21 -13.60
C SER A 132 -7.40 1.98 -14.90
N PRO A 133 -7.67 2.73 -15.98
CA PRO A 133 -6.92 2.64 -17.24
C PRO A 133 -5.43 2.92 -17.05
N LYS A 134 -5.08 3.89 -16.20
CA LYS A 134 -3.69 4.20 -15.83
C LYS A 134 -2.98 2.99 -15.24
N PHE A 135 -3.63 2.29 -14.31
CA PHE A 135 -3.07 1.10 -13.68
C PHE A 135 -3.00 -0.08 -14.65
N ALA A 136 -4.00 -0.23 -15.54
CA ALA A 136 -3.99 -1.24 -16.59
C ALA A 136 -2.79 -1.07 -17.54
N ARG A 137 -2.51 0.16 -18.00
CA ARG A 137 -1.32 0.47 -18.83
C ARG A 137 -0.02 0.12 -18.11
N TYR A 138 0.08 0.47 -16.84
CA TYR A 138 1.25 0.14 -16.02
C TYR A 138 1.46 -1.38 -15.93
N GLN A 139 0.41 -2.14 -15.58
CA GLN A 139 0.49 -3.59 -15.46
C GLN A 139 0.83 -4.27 -16.80
N LYS A 140 0.21 -3.81 -17.89
CA LYS A 140 0.54 -4.26 -19.26
C LYS A 140 2.01 -4.05 -19.57
N THR A 141 2.55 -2.85 -19.32
CA THR A 141 3.96 -2.53 -19.56
C THR A 141 4.89 -3.47 -18.79
N ILE A 142 4.61 -3.71 -17.52
CA ILE A 142 5.40 -4.62 -16.69
C ILE A 142 5.31 -6.05 -17.23
N ARG A 143 4.12 -6.51 -17.60
CA ARG A 143 3.93 -7.84 -18.18
C ARG A 143 4.67 -8.00 -19.50
N ASP A 144 4.58 -7.02 -20.40
CA ASP A 144 5.26 -7.05 -21.70
C ASP A 144 6.79 -7.17 -21.53
N LEU A 145 7.38 -6.41 -20.59
CA LEU A 145 8.79 -6.52 -20.24
C LEU A 145 9.17 -7.91 -19.69
N GLN A 146 8.29 -8.53 -18.92
CA GLN A 146 8.51 -9.87 -18.39
C GLN A 146 8.37 -10.94 -19.48
N VAL A 147 7.44 -10.78 -20.41
CA VAL A 147 7.25 -11.65 -21.58
C VAL A 147 8.50 -11.58 -22.48
N GLU A 148 9.05 -10.40 -22.73
CA GLU A 148 10.30 -10.27 -23.50
C GLU A 148 11.49 -10.95 -22.81
N ARG A 149 11.57 -10.86 -21.48
CA ARG A 149 12.59 -11.62 -20.71
C ARG A 149 12.37 -13.13 -20.82
N ALA A 150 11.12 -13.60 -20.75
CA ALA A 150 10.79 -15.01 -20.92
C ALA A 150 11.19 -15.53 -22.32
N LYS A 151 10.94 -14.75 -23.38
CA LYS A 151 11.39 -15.08 -24.75
C LYS A 151 12.92 -15.22 -24.83
N LYS A 152 13.67 -14.30 -24.21
CA LYS A 152 15.14 -14.37 -24.15
C LYS A 152 15.62 -15.62 -23.39
N MET A 153 14.94 -16.00 -22.29
CA MET A 153 15.24 -17.21 -21.53
C MET A 153 15.01 -18.48 -22.38
N LEU A 154 13.94 -18.52 -23.19
CA LEU A 154 13.67 -19.60 -24.13
C LEU A 154 14.74 -19.71 -25.21
N GLN A 155 15.17 -18.58 -25.79
CA GLN A 155 16.22 -18.55 -26.83
C GLN A 155 17.58 -19.00 -26.31
N SER A 156 17.92 -18.64 -25.06
CA SER A 156 19.21 -19.00 -24.43
C SER A 156 19.23 -20.41 -23.84
N GLY A 157 18.06 -21.06 -23.71
CA GLY A 157 17.93 -22.37 -23.04
C GLY A 157 18.17 -22.32 -21.52
N ASN A 158 18.47 -21.16 -20.95
CA ASN A 158 18.76 -20.99 -19.52
C ASN A 158 17.51 -20.61 -18.74
N ILE A 159 16.66 -21.60 -18.48
CA ILE A 159 15.38 -21.40 -17.78
C ILE A 159 15.59 -21.71 -16.30
N LYS A 160 15.88 -20.67 -15.50
CA LYS A 160 15.92 -20.77 -14.04
C LYS A 160 14.65 -20.14 -13.47
N LYS A 161 13.82 -20.93 -12.81
CA LYS A 161 12.60 -20.46 -12.14
C LYS A 161 12.88 -20.15 -10.67
N GLU A 162 12.72 -18.90 -10.30
CA GLU A 162 12.75 -18.48 -8.90
C GLU A 162 11.37 -18.72 -8.24
N ARG A 163 11.24 -19.83 -7.52
CA ARG A 163 9.96 -20.27 -6.93
C ARG A 163 9.29 -19.26 -5.99
N ARG A 164 10.03 -18.30 -5.47
CA ARG A 164 9.53 -17.30 -4.49
C ARG A 164 9.22 -15.93 -5.09
N ASN A 165 9.50 -15.73 -6.37
CA ASN A 165 9.23 -14.45 -7.03
C ASN A 165 7.95 -14.54 -7.86
N PRO A 166 6.83 -13.92 -7.44
CA PRO A 166 5.59 -13.92 -8.22
C PRO A 166 5.73 -13.20 -9.56
N ASN A 167 6.75 -12.35 -9.70
CA ASN A 167 7.05 -11.59 -10.91
C ASN A 167 8.14 -12.24 -11.79
N ASP A 168 8.52 -13.48 -11.51
CA ASP A 168 9.51 -14.21 -12.31
C ASP A 168 9.02 -14.39 -13.76
N PRO A 169 9.78 -13.93 -14.77
CA PRO A 169 9.46 -14.13 -16.19
C PRO A 169 9.25 -15.59 -16.57
N ALA A 170 9.96 -16.53 -15.91
CA ALA A 170 9.82 -17.98 -16.15
C ALA A 170 8.40 -18.51 -15.87
N ARG A 171 7.50 -17.72 -15.22
CA ARG A 171 6.10 -18.11 -15.05
C ARG A 171 5.34 -18.21 -16.38
N PHE A 172 5.78 -17.47 -17.40
CA PHE A 172 5.20 -17.49 -18.74
C PHE A 172 5.81 -18.58 -19.65
N ILE A 173 6.66 -19.45 -19.10
CA ILE A 173 7.24 -20.56 -19.83
C ILE A 173 6.54 -21.86 -19.47
N GLY A 174 5.80 -22.40 -20.41
CA GLY A 174 5.17 -23.71 -20.34
C GLY A 174 6.17 -24.83 -20.63
N LYS A 175 5.81 -26.05 -20.22
CA LYS A 175 6.55 -27.26 -20.48
C LYS A 175 5.62 -28.32 -21.09
N THR A 176 6.00 -28.90 -22.20
CA THR A 176 5.34 -30.08 -22.76
C THR A 176 6.31 -31.21 -22.81
N ALA A 177 5.90 -32.36 -22.32
CA ALA A 177 6.63 -33.60 -22.51
C ALA A 177 6.08 -34.29 -23.76
N VAL A 178 6.92 -34.52 -24.76
CA VAL A 178 6.54 -35.25 -26.00
C VAL A 178 7.16 -36.60 -25.95
N THR A 179 6.35 -37.67 -25.95
CA THR A 179 6.80 -39.04 -26.11
C THR A 179 6.53 -39.47 -27.53
N GLU A 180 7.55 -39.85 -28.27
CA GLU A 180 7.41 -40.72 -29.45
C GLU A 180 7.62 -42.15 -28.96
N ASP A 181 6.61 -43.01 -29.13
CA ASP A 181 6.64 -44.48 -28.92
C ASP A 181 7.09 -45.00 -27.53
N GLY A 182 6.75 -44.30 -26.42
CA GLY A 182 6.94 -44.86 -25.08
C GLY A 182 8.36 -44.77 -24.51
N GLU A 183 9.26 -44.05 -25.15
CA GLU A 183 10.59 -43.71 -24.64
C GLU A 183 10.63 -42.37 -23.90
N ALA A 184 11.73 -42.06 -23.21
CA ALA A 184 11.90 -40.90 -22.36
C ALA A 184 11.47 -39.60 -23.08
N ALA A 185 10.49 -38.88 -22.51
CA ALA A 185 9.92 -37.71 -23.11
C ALA A 185 10.90 -36.52 -23.17
N ASP A 186 11.13 -36.00 -24.37
CA ASP A 186 11.84 -34.73 -24.52
C ASP A 186 10.99 -33.56 -23.97
N ILE A 187 11.56 -32.82 -23.06
CA ILE A 187 10.88 -31.63 -22.48
C ILE A 187 11.09 -30.46 -23.42
N ARG A 188 10.02 -30.04 -24.07
CA ARG A 188 10.00 -28.80 -24.87
C ARG A 188 9.43 -27.67 -24.04
N HIS A 189 10.13 -26.54 -24.04
CA HIS A 189 9.68 -25.32 -23.42
C HIS A 189 9.04 -24.39 -24.48
N TYR A 190 7.94 -23.76 -24.13
CA TYR A 190 7.24 -22.82 -25.01
C TYR A 190 6.73 -21.61 -24.24
N LEU A 191 6.46 -20.52 -24.94
CA LEU A 191 5.81 -19.35 -24.35
C LEU A 191 4.32 -19.65 -24.18
N ASP A 192 3.84 -19.59 -22.94
CA ASP A 192 2.45 -19.86 -22.56
C ASP A 192 1.59 -18.61 -22.80
N THR A 193 1.04 -18.52 -24.02
CA THR A 193 0.19 -17.38 -24.45
C THR A 193 -1.11 -17.32 -23.69
N ASP A 194 -1.71 -18.47 -23.38
CA ASP A 194 -2.98 -18.55 -22.64
C ASP A 194 -2.81 -17.93 -21.25
N LYS A 195 -1.69 -18.20 -20.61
CA LYS A 195 -1.38 -17.62 -19.31
C LYS A 195 -1.13 -16.10 -19.36
N ILE A 196 -0.53 -15.62 -20.45
CA ILE A 196 -0.34 -14.18 -20.65
C ILE A 196 -1.70 -13.49 -20.81
N GLU A 197 -2.59 -14.07 -21.58
CA GLU A 197 -3.96 -13.58 -21.80
C GLU A 197 -4.77 -13.65 -20.49
N ASP A 198 -4.69 -14.76 -19.77
CA ASP A 198 -5.34 -14.91 -18.46
C ASP A 198 -4.89 -13.83 -17.45
N GLU A 199 -3.60 -13.51 -17.41
CA GLU A 199 -3.11 -12.42 -16.55
C GLU A 199 -3.60 -11.05 -17.02
N ALA A 200 -3.75 -10.85 -18.32
CA ALA A 200 -4.24 -9.59 -18.89
C ALA A 200 -5.69 -9.26 -18.52
N LEU A 201 -6.51 -10.26 -18.21
CA LEU A 201 -7.91 -10.05 -17.77
C LEU A 201 -8.01 -9.24 -16.47
N TYR A 202 -6.96 -9.25 -15.66
CA TYR A 202 -6.92 -8.55 -14.36
C TYR A 202 -6.29 -7.16 -14.44
N ASP A 203 -5.83 -6.73 -15.62
CA ASP A 203 -5.19 -5.42 -15.76
C ASP A 203 -6.12 -4.28 -15.38
N GLY A 204 -5.63 -3.41 -14.52
CA GLY A 204 -6.39 -2.27 -14.02
C GLY A 204 -7.43 -2.60 -12.95
N MET A 205 -7.70 -3.88 -12.71
CA MET A 205 -8.71 -4.32 -11.77
C MET A 205 -8.16 -4.39 -10.34
N TYR A 206 -8.94 -3.88 -9.38
CA TYR A 206 -8.68 -3.97 -7.95
C TYR A 206 -10.00 -4.21 -7.23
N ALA A 207 -9.98 -4.89 -6.10
CA ALA A 207 -11.21 -5.15 -5.36
C ALA A 207 -11.01 -5.01 -3.85
N VAL A 208 -12.05 -4.52 -3.18
CA VAL A 208 -12.17 -4.47 -1.73
C VAL A 208 -13.48 -5.08 -1.28
N THR A 209 -13.50 -5.59 -0.05
CA THR A 209 -14.72 -5.98 0.65
C THR A 209 -14.87 -5.16 1.91
N THR A 210 -16.10 -4.79 2.22
CA THR A 210 -16.44 -3.96 3.38
C THR A 210 -17.80 -4.32 3.94
N ASP A 211 -18.04 -4.04 5.21
CA ASP A 211 -19.35 -4.09 5.87
C ASP A 211 -20.06 -2.73 5.93
N LEU A 212 -19.47 -1.70 5.34
CA LEU A 212 -20.06 -0.39 5.11
C LEU A 212 -21.04 -0.49 3.93
N LEU A 213 -22.26 -1.00 4.19
CA LEU A 213 -23.20 -1.34 3.13
C LEU A 213 -23.85 -0.10 2.50
N ASP A 214 -24.09 0.92 3.31
CA ASP A 214 -24.84 2.13 2.93
C ASP A 214 -23.94 3.35 2.66
N ASP A 215 -22.63 3.22 2.93
CA ASP A 215 -21.68 4.32 2.74
C ASP A 215 -21.36 4.55 1.26
N ASP A 216 -20.97 5.79 0.94
CA ASP A 216 -20.54 6.17 -0.41
C ASP A 216 -19.27 5.40 -0.80
N VAL A 217 -19.27 4.83 -2.00
CA VAL A 217 -18.10 4.10 -2.54
C VAL A 217 -16.87 4.98 -2.62
N LYS A 218 -17.04 6.26 -2.96
CA LYS A 218 -15.95 7.23 -3.03
C LYS A 218 -15.24 7.39 -1.68
N ASP A 219 -16.00 7.46 -0.59
CA ASP A 219 -15.44 7.58 0.76
C ASP A 219 -14.76 6.27 1.19
N ILE A 220 -15.35 5.13 0.89
CA ILE A 220 -14.75 3.81 1.13
C ILE A 220 -13.42 3.68 0.39
N LEU A 221 -13.37 4.05 -0.89
CA LEU A 221 -12.16 3.98 -1.70
C LEU A 221 -11.09 4.95 -1.20
N LYS A 222 -11.47 6.17 -0.80
CA LYS A 222 -10.55 7.15 -0.21
C LYS A 222 -9.86 6.60 1.04
N VAL A 223 -10.62 5.95 1.94
CA VAL A 223 -10.05 5.29 3.14
C VAL A 223 -9.14 4.12 2.73
N SER A 224 -9.54 3.32 1.74
CA SER A 224 -8.71 2.23 1.21
C SER A 224 -7.41 2.72 0.58
N GLU A 225 -7.45 3.83 -0.12
CA GLU A 225 -6.26 4.47 -0.71
C GLU A 225 -5.31 4.98 0.37
N GLY A 226 -5.80 5.53 1.48
CA GLY A 226 -4.97 5.97 2.62
C GLY A 226 -4.05 4.88 3.20
N ARG A 227 -4.27 3.61 2.88
CA ARG A 227 -3.39 2.51 3.28
C ARG A 227 -1.96 2.65 2.73
N TRP A 228 -1.77 3.23 1.54
CA TRP A 228 -0.43 3.44 0.99
C TRP A 228 0.44 4.31 1.90
N GLU A 229 -0.16 5.20 2.68
CA GLU A 229 0.56 6.06 3.63
C GLU A 229 1.22 5.25 4.76
N ILE A 230 0.59 4.15 5.18
CA ILE A 230 1.19 3.22 6.15
C ILE A 230 2.41 2.53 5.53
N GLU A 231 2.29 2.07 4.28
CA GLU A 231 3.40 1.45 3.55
C GLU A 231 4.56 2.45 3.37
N GLU A 232 4.24 3.69 3.03
CA GLU A 232 5.22 4.78 2.91
C GLU A 232 5.90 5.10 4.25
N CYS A 233 5.17 5.16 5.35
CA CYS A 233 5.73 5.32 6.68
C CYS A 233 6.71 4.19 7.04
N PHE A 234 6.38 2.94 6.72
CA PHE A 234 7.30 1.82 6.90
C PHE A 234 8.52 1.92 5.98
N ARG A 235 8.36 2.41 4.75
CA ARG A 235 9.46 2.65 3.82
C ARG A 235 10.41 3.72 4.38
N ILE A 236 9.89 4.87 4.81
CA ILE A 236 10.65 5.97 5.40
C ILE A 236 11.43 5.48 6.62
N MET A 237 10.78 4.81 7.56
CA MET A 237 11.45 4.27 8.74
C MET A 237 12.56 3.29 8.37
N LYS A 238 12.33 2.41 7.40
CA LYS A 238 13.29 1.37 7.01
C LYS A 238 14.46 1.92 6.21
N THR A 239 14.20 2.83 5.26
CA THR A 239 15.16 3.31 4.26
C THR A 239 15.78 4.63 4.68
N ASP A 240 14.98 5.64 4.95
CA ASP A 240 15.44 7.01 5.16
C ASP A 240 15.95 7.23 6.60
N PHE A 241 15.30 6.58 7.58
CA PHE A 241 15.73 6.61 8.99
C PHE A 241 16.64 5.45 9.38
N GLU A 242 16.90 4.52 8.45
CA GLU A 242 17.77 3.36 8.69
C GLU A 242 17.41 2.58 9.97
N ALA A 243 16.10 2.47 10.29
CA ALA A 243 15.64 1.74 11.48
C ALA A 243 16.04 0.25 11.47
N ARG A 244 16.54 -0.25 10.35
CA ARG A 244 17.12 -1.59 10.17
C ARG A 244 18.44 -1.50 9.40
N PRO A 245 19.45 -2.35 9.74
CA PRO A 245 19.43 -3.40 10.76
C PRO A 245 19.48 -2.85 12.20
N VAL A 246 18.86 -3.58 13.15
CA VAL A 246 18.87 -3.22 14.57
C VAL A 246 20.13 -3.81 15.23
N PHE A 247 21.03 -2.96 15.71
CA PHE A 247 22.30 -3.37 16.32
C PHE A 247 22.24 -3.53 17.84
N VAL A 248 21.06 -3.39 18.46
CA VAL A 248 20.84 -3.56 19.90
C VAL A 248 20.09 -4.83 20.17
N HIS A 249 20.41 -5.52 21.30
CA HIS A 249 19.90 -6.85 21.62
C HIS A 249 18.96 -6.88 22.83
N ALA A 250 19.05 -5.92 23.75
CA ALA A 250 18.17 -5.87 24.91
C ALA A 250 16.78 -5.32 24.52
N ASP A 251 15.71 -5.96 24.95
CA ASP A 251 14.32 -5.57 24.62
C ASP A 251 14.03 -4.10 24.92
N ALA A 252 14.49 -3.58 26.05
CA ALA A 252 14.31 -2.17 26.39
C ALA A 252 15.00 -1.24 25.38
N ARG A 253 16.19 -1.60 24.89
CA ARG A 253 16.92 -0.83 23.89
C ARG A 253 16.28 -0.93 22.51
N ILE A 254 15.77 -2.11 22.14
CA ILE A 254 15.02 -2.32 20.90
C ILE A 254 13.76 -1.44 20.89
N ARG A 255 13.01 -1.44 22.01
CA ARG A 255 11.82 -0.59 22.17
C ARG A 255 12.16 0.89 22.08
N ALA A 256 13.23 1.33 22.77
CA ALA A 256 13.69 2.72 22.73
C ALA A 256 14.11 3.15 21.32
N HIS A 257 14.84 2.28 20.58
CA HIS A 257 15.22 2.52 19.19
C HIS A 257 14.00 2.76 18.30
N PHE A 258 13.01 1.86 18.34
CA PHE A 258 11.80 2.03 17.52
C PHE A 258 10.92 3.19 17.98
N LEU A 259 10.92 3.52 19.27
CA LEU A 259 10.22 4.71 19.78
C LEU A 259 10.83 5.99 19.21
N ILE A 260 12.15 6.10 19.17
CA ILE A 260 12.83 7.25 18.56
C ILE A 260 12.48 7.35 17.07
N CYS A 261 12.55 6.23 16.33
CA CYS A 261 12.18 6.21 14.92
C CYS A 261 10.71 6.61 14.71
N PHE A 262 9.79 6.16 15.57
CA PHE A 262 8.38 6.52 15.52
C PHE A 262 8.16 8.02 15.79
N LEU A 263 8.78 8.58 16.81
CA LEU A 263 8.70 10.02 17.11
C LEU A 263 9.26 10.87 15.96
N SER A 264 10.38 10.44 15.38
CA SER A 264 10.95 11.10 14.20
C SER A 264 9.99 11.04 13.01
N LEU A 265 9.30 9.91 12.82
CA LEU A 265 8.31 9.77 11.76
C LEU A 265 7.10 10.70 11.99
N VAL A 266 6.60 10.80 13.21
CA VAL A 266 5.50 11.74 13.55
C VAL A 266 5.90 13.17 13.21
N ILE A 267 7.09 13.62 13.65
CA ILE A 267 7.61 14.96 13.36
C ILE A 267 7.75 15.18 11.85
N TYR A 268 8.31 14.18 11.14
CA TYR A 268 8.48 14.23 9.70
C TYR A 268 7.14 14.36 8.96
N ARG A 269 6.11 13.56 9.35
CA ARG A 269 4.79 13.62 8.70
C ARG A 269 4.09 14.96 8.90
N TYR A 270 4.22 15.58 10.08
CA TYR A 270 3.73 16.96 10.29
C TYR A 270 4.48 17.96 9.40
N LEU A 271 5.80 17.88 9.35
CA LEU A 271 6.61 18.75 8.49
C LEU A 271 6.28 18.57 7.00
N GLU A 272 6.12 17.34 6.54
CA GLU A 272 5.72 17.03 5.16
C GLU A 272 4.35 17.64 4.82
N LYS A 273 3.37 17.50 5.74
CA LYS A 273 2.05 18.08 5.59
C LYS A 273 2.11 19.60 5.51
N ASP A 274 2.88 20.24 6.38
CA ASP A 274 3.07 21.70 6.40
C ASP A 274 3.79 22.20 5.15
N LEU A 275 4.71 21.42 4.58
CA LEU A 275 5.39 21.71 3.31
C LEU A 275 4.52 21.48 2.07
N GLY A 276 3.29 20.97 2.22
CA GLY A 276 2.34 20.75 1.11
C GLY A 276 2.63 19.56 0.23
N GLN A 277 3.43 18.58 0.69
CA GLN A 277 3.77 17.35 -0.03
C GLN A 277 4.52 17.57 -1.39
N ASP A 278 5.09 18.75 -1.59
CA ASP A 278 5.84 19.11 -2.81
C ASP A 278 7.26 18.51 -2.86
N PHE A 279 7.73 17.97 -1.73
CA PHE A 279 9.12 17.51 -1.56
C PHE A 279 9.16 16.05 -1.13
N THR A 280 10.16 15.31 -1.62
CA THR A 280 10.38 13.92 -1.18
C THR A 280 11.04 13.88 0.20
N CYS A 281 10.90 12.75 0.92
CA CYS A 281 11.56 12.54 2.22
C CYS A 281 13.07 12.76 2.14
N GLU A 282 13.72 12.22 1.12
CA GLU A 282 15.15 12.37 0.88
C GLU A 282 15.54 13.86 0.74
N MET A 283 14.80 14.62 -0.08
CA MET A 283 15.05 16.05 -0.24
C MET A 283 14.95 16.84 1.07
N ILE A 284 13.92 16.54 1.88
CA ILE A 284 13.71 17.19 3.18
C ILE A 284 14.85 16.86 4.13
N LEU A 285 15.21 15.58 4.27
CA LEU A 285 16.25 15.13 5.19
C LEU A 285 17.63 15.65 4.79
N ASP A 286 17.98 15.61 3.52
CA ASP A 286 19.27 16.11 3.01
C ASP A 286 19.38 17.61 3.22
N LYS A 287 18.29 18.33 3.00
CA LYS A 287 18.27 19.76 3.26
C LYS A 287 18.43 20.07 4.74
N LEU A 288 17.69 19.42 5.62
CA LEU A 288 17.82 19.60 7.07
C LEU A 288 19.24 19.28 7.56
N LYS A 289 19.87 18.21 7.06
CA LYS A 289 21.26 17.85 7.37
C LYS A 289 22.25 18.91 6.88
N SER A 290 21.96 19.59 5.78
CA SER A 290 22.82 20.63 5.21
C SER A 290 22.67 22.00 5.88
N MET A 291 21.62 22.21 6.70
CA MET A 291 21.36 23.47 7.40
C MET A 291 22.29 23.67 8.60
N ASN A 292 23.57 23.95 8.32
CA ASN A 292 24.57 24.20 9.34
C ASN A 292 24.57 25.67 9.76
N PHE A 293 24.93 25.93 11.02
CA PHE A 293 25.09 27.26 11.58
C PHE A 293 26.47 27.41 12.19
N ALA A 294 27.10 28.57 11.97
CA ALA A 294 28.30 28.96 12.71
C ALA A 294 27.86 29.74 13.96
N ASN A 295 28.43 29.38 15.11
CA ASN A 295 28.28 30.18 16.32
C ASN A 295 29.44 31.18 16.35
N ILE A 296 29.17 32.48 16.18
CA ILE A 296 30.17 33.54 16.22
C ILE A 296 29.98 34.27 17.54
N GLN A 297 31.10 34.40 18.29
CA GLN A 297 31.12 35.07 19.58
C GLN A 297 30.54 36.48 19.43
N ASP A 298 29.62 36.86 20.33
CA ASP A 298 28.92 38.14 20.37
C ASP A 298 27.96 38.44 19.19
N GLN A 299 27.83 37.54 18.20
CA GLN A 299 26.92 37.70 17.06
C GLN A 299 25.84 36.63 16.96
N GLY A 300 25.99 35.53 17.73
CA GLY A 300 25.03 34.43 17.73
C GLY A 300 25.26 33.45 16.57
N PHE A 301 24.16 32.79 16.16
CA PHE A 301 24.20 31.76 15.12
C PHE A 301 23.95 32.33 13.74
N ILE A 302 24.92 32.16 12.82
CA ILE A 302 24.83 32.58 11.42
C ILE A 302 24.65 31.35 10.53
N PRO A 303 23.61 31.30 9.65
CA PRO A 303 23.40 30.18 8.75
C PRO A 303 24.55 30.09 7.71
N LEU A 304 25.06 28.85 7.50
CA LEU A 304 26.07 28.53 6.51
C LEU A 304 25.51 27.89 5.24
N TYR A 305 24.19 27.79 5.13
CA TYR A 305 23.50 27.20 4.00
C TYR A 305 22.88 28.25 3.09
N THR A 306 22.72 27.88 1.80
CA THR A 306 22.01 28.74 0.85
C THR A 306 20.49 28.54 1.01
N ARG A 307 19.78 29.64 1.10
CA ARG A 307 18.30 29.64 1.17
C ARG A 307 17.72 29.23 -0.18
N ASP A 308 16.68 28.42 -0.12
CA ASP A 308 15.82 28.02 -1.25
C ASP A 308 14.36 27.87 -0.78
N ARG A 309 13.48 27.47 -1.69
CA ARG A 309 12.05 27.31 -1.38
C ARG A 309 11.81 26.36 -0.19
N LEU A 310 12.56 25.25 -0.10
CA LEU A 310 12.40 24.30 1.00
C LEU A 310 12.85 24.87 2.34
N THR A 311 14.00 25.57 2.37
CA THR A 311 14.46 26.22 3.61
C THR A 311 13.53 27.35 4.06
N ASP A 312 13.01 28.13 3.11
CA ASP A 312 12.12 29.23 3.44
C ASP A 312 10.79 28.73 4.02
N LEU A 313 10.19 27.69 3.43
CA LEU A 313 8.98 27.05 3.94
C LEU A 313 9.23 26.39 5.30
N SER A 314 10.31 25.62 5.46
CA SER A 314 10.64 24.95 6.72
C SER A 314 10.94 25.93 7.84
N LEU A 315 11.59 27.07 7.56
CA LEU A 315 11.82 28.12 8.55
C LEU A 315 10.53 28.84 8.97
N ILE A 316 9.59 29.05 8.07
CA ILE A 316 8.29 29.62 8.38
C ILE A 316 7.55 28.69 9.33
N HIS A 317 7.48 27.38 9.04
CA HIS A 317 6.76 26.41 9.85
C HIS A 317 7.44 26.07 11.18
N ILE A 318 8.77 26.10 11.25
CA ILE A 318 9.54 25.85 12.48
C ILE A 318 9.55 27.07 13.40
N SER A 319 9.57 28.29 12.84
CA SER A 319 9.68 29.53 13.64
C SER A 319 8.34 30.11 14.09
N GLU A 320 7.23 29.81 13.45
CA GLU A 320 5.89 30.29 13.85
C GLU A 320 5.38 29.74 15.19
N PRO A 321 5.59 28.47 15.57
CA PRO A 321 5.14 27.96 16.87
C PRO A 321 5.81 28.65 18.07
N THR A 322 6.95 29.30 17.87
CA THR A 322 7.69 29.95 18.96
C THR A 322 7.25 31.40 19.22
N ARG A 323 6.36 31.95 18.42
CA ARG A 323 5.59 33.11 18.80
C ARG A 323 4.43 32.73 19.73
N LEU A 324 4.76 32.17 20.89
CA LEU A 324 3.91 32.28 22.04
C LEU A 324 3.56 33.77 22.18
N ARG A 325 2.33 34.13 21.79
CA ARG A 325 1.77 35.40 22.19
C ARG A 325 1.86 35.43 23.70
N CYS A 326 2.78 36.18 24.23
CA CYS A 326 2.66 36.67 25.58
C CYS A 326 1.37 37.50 25.59
N ILE A 327 0.30 36.86 26.06
CA ILE A 327 -0.93 37.57 26.41
C ILE A 327 -0.58 38.29 27.71
N SER A 328 -0.33 39.58 27.60
CA SER A 328 -0.29 40.51 28.71
C SER A 328 -1.68 40.66 29.31
#